data_38fa33c2387ee39e33ff63838c9e934f
#
_entry.id   38fa33c2387ee39e33ff63838c9e934f
#
_cell.length_a   1.000
_cell.length_b   1.000
_cell.length_c   1.000
_cell.angle_alpha   90.00
_cell.angle_beta   90.00
_cell.angle_gamma   90.00
#
_symmetry.space_group_name_H-M   'P 1'
#
loop_
_entity.id
_entity.type
_entity.pdbx_description
1 polymer ?
#
loop_
_entity_poly.entity_id
_entity_poly.type
_entity_poly.pdbx_seq_one_letter_code
_entity_poly.pdbx_strand_id
1 'polypeptide(L)'
;MDLTGWTWLNEPRKWSTDPLTVHADPSSDFWRLTGNGVIRDNGHLYGVTLAGDFTITATFSGEYAAQYDHAGVGLLIDDETWIKAGVEVFDGKVQASTVVTRGFSDWNLAVVPSFERFTISAERRGDAVWVRYGLGDEVPATVLRKAYFPPGIEAKVGIMAASPEGEGFVTQFHEVQLTHLP
;
A
#
# COMPACT_ATOMS: atom_id res chain seq x y z
N MET A 1 8.81 -10.97 -11.72
CA MET A 1 8.05 -9.72 -11.55
C MET A 1 7.89 -9.08 -12.93
N ASP A 2 6.67 -8.97 -13.46
CA ASP A 2 6.40 -8.27 -14.73
C ASP A 2 5.79 -6.90 -14.38
N LEU A 3 6.50 -5.83 -14.72
CA LEU A 3 6.11 -4.44 -14.45
C LEU A 3 5.81 -3.68 -15.76
N THR A 4 5.52 -4.41 -16.84
CA THR A 4 5.19 -3.80 -18.13
C THR A 4 3.96 -2.90 -18.01
N GLY A 5 4.08 -1.66 -18.47
CA GLY A 5 3.00 -0.66 -18.41
C GLY A 5 2.81 0.00 -17.06
N TRP A 6 3.63 -0.33 -16.04
CA TRP A 6 3.56 0.35 -14.77
C TRP A 6 4.10 1.78 -14.85
N THR A 7 3.44 2.69 -14.17
CA THR A 7 3.79 4.11 -14.11
C THR A 7 3.65 4.63 -12.69
N TRP A 8 4.36 5.69 -12.38
CA TRP A 8 4.23 6.38 -11.10
C TRP A 8 3.00 7.30 -11.07
N LEU A 9 2.36 7.32 -9.91
CA LEU A 9 1.68 8.46 -9.35
C LEU A 9 2.62 8.99 -8.26
N ASN A 10 3.06 10.26 -8.37
CA ASN A 10 4.04 10.86 -7.48
C ASN A 10 5.36 10.07 -7.46
N GLU A 11 6.12 10.13 -8.55
CA GLU A 11 7.42 9.45 -8.66
C GLU A 11 8.38 9.93 -7.57
N PRO A 12 8.99 9.02 -6.76
CA PRO A 12 9.97 9.43 -5.77
C PRO A 12 11.28 9.87 -6.42
N ARG A 13 12.05 10.69 -5.72
CA ARG A 13 13.34 11.22 -6.21
C ARG A 13 14.35 10.12 -6.53
N LYS A 14 14.21 8.96 -5.87
CA LYS A 14 15.12 7.83 -6.04
C LYS A 14 14.38 6.50 -5.96
N TRP A 15 14.57 5.68 -6.97
CA TRP A 15 14.01 4.32 -7.04
C TRP A 15 14.78 3.49 -8.08
N SER A 16 14.57 2.17 -8.09
CA SER A 16 15.11 1.25 -9.09
C SER A 16 14.17 0.07 -9.31
N THR A 17 14.28 -0.59 -10.46
CA THR A 17 13.50 -1.81 -10.78
C THR A 17 14.29 -3.10 -10.55
N ASP A 18 15.62 -3.04 -10.41
CA ASP A 18 16.47 -4.20 -10.19
C ASP A 18 17.58 -3.89 -9.16
N PRO A 19 17.38 -4.27 -7.89
CA PRO A 19 16.12 -4.73 -7.28
C PRO A 19 15.05 -3.62 -7.22
N LEU A 20 13.77 -3.99 -7.18
CA LEU A 20 12.69 -3.00 -7.04
C LEU A 20 12.76 -2.36 -5.66
N THR A 21 13.27 -1.14 -5.64
CA THR A 21 13.54 -0.39 -4.41
C THR A 21 12.97 1.01 -4.54
N VAL A 22 12.30 1.46 -3.49
CA VAL A 22 11.69 2.79 -3.41
C VAL A 22 12.27 3.53 -2.21
N HIS A 23 12.76 4.74 -2.43
CA HIS A 23 13.09 5.68 -1.36
C HIS A 23 11.89 6.62 -1.19
N ALA A 24 11.10 6.39 -0.14
CA ALA A 24 10.00 7.29 0.17
C ALA A 24 10.53 8.69 0.48
N ASP A 25 9.99 9.70 -0.18
CA ASP A 25 10.40 11.09 0.04
C ASP A 25 9.84 11.61 1.37
N PRO A 26 10.54 12.53 2.04
CA PRO A 26 10.06 13.20 3.24
C PRO A 26 8.71 13.90 3.01
N SER A 27 7.86 13.89 4.04
CA SER A 27 6.54 14.55 4.04
C SER A 27 5.57 14.04 2.95
N SER A 28 5.79 12.81 2.48
CA SER A 28 4.88 12.12 1.56
C SER A 28 3.81 11.34 2.33
N ASP A 29 2.57 11.31 1.84
CA ASP A 29 1.47 10.56 2.46
C ASP A 29 0.28 10.40 1.50
N PHE A 30 -0.62 9.45 1.85
CA PHE A 30 -2.01 9.41 1.42
C PHE A 30 -2.89 9.47 2.67
N TRP A 31 -3.52 10.62 2.92
CA TRP A 31 -4.43 10.86 4.03
C TRP A 31 -5.47 11.89 3.67
N ARG A 32 -6.71 11.72 4.15
CA ARG A 32 -7.79 12.64 3.87
C ARG A 32 -8.64 12.92 5.10
N LEU A 33 -8.58 14.16 5.58
CA LEU A 33 -9.44 14.89 6.53
C LEU A 33 -9.54 14.32 7.95
N THR A 34 -9.65 13.02 8.15
CA THR A 34 -9.96 12.43 9.45
C THR A 34 -8.93 12.83 10.51
N GLY A 35 -9.41 13.32 11.63
CA GLY A 35 -8.65 13.62 12.84
C GLY A 35 -7.96 15.00 12.85
N ASN A 36 -7.49 15.49 11.70
CA ASN A 36 -6.72 16.75 11.64
C ASN A 36 -7.14 17.72 10.54
N GLY A 37 -8.12 17.35 9.69
CA GLY A 37 -8.61 18.20 8.60
C GLY A 37 -7.63 18.37 7.42
N VAL A 38 -6.53 17.60 7.38
CA VAL A 38 -5.48 17.71 6.36
C VAL A 38 -5.78 16.76 5.20
N ILE A 39 -5.43 17.19 3.98
CA ILE A 39 -5.38 16.34 2.79
C ILE A 39 -3.92 16.22 2.37
N ARG A 40 -3.47 14.96 2.19
CA ARG A 40 -2.18 14.60 1.63
C ARG A 40 -2.40 13.55 0.55
N ASP A 41 -1.91 13.81 -0.64
CA ASP A 41 -2.07 12.99 -1.85
C ASP A 41 -0.75 12.79 -2.59
N ASN A 42 0.36 13.00 -1.90
CA ASN A 42 1.71 12.98 -2.45
C ASN A 42 2.51 11.72 -2.11
N GLY A 43 1.87 10.69 -1.56
CA GLY A 43 2.46 9.37 -1.41
C GLY A 43 2.82 8.74 -2.76
N HIS A 44 3.78 7.85 -2.78
CA HIS A 44 4.28 7.21 -4.00
C HIS A 44 3.47 5.96 -4.31
N LEU A 45 2.91 5.85 -5.52
CA LEU A 45 2.22 4.64 -6.01
C LEU A 45 2.75 4.28 -7.40
N TYR A 46 3.43 3.13 -7.50
CA TYR A 46 3.91 2.56 -8.77
C TYR A 46 3.01 1.41 -9.17
N GLY A 47 2.33 1.53 -10.30
CA GLY A 47 1.33 0.54 -10.69
C GLY A 47 0.73 0.77 -12.07
N VAL A 48 -0.27 -0.04 -12.37
CA VAL A 48 -1.02 -0.03 -13.63
C VAL A 48 -2.51 0.18 -13.37
N THR A 49 -3.22 0.78 -14.33
CA THR A 49 -4.67 0.96 -14.24
C THR A 49 -5.39 -0.29 -14.75
N LEU A 50 -6.31 -0.80 -13.92
CA LEU A 50 -7.07 -2.02 -14.17
C LEU A 50 -8.55 -1.80 -13.91
N ALA A 51 -9.39 -2.51 -14.70
CA ALA A 51 -10.81 -2.70 -14.43
C ALA A 51 -11.07 -4.12 -13.91
N GLY A 52 -12.28 -4.34 -13.35
CA GLY A 52 -12.75 -5.67 -12.95
C GLY A 52 -12.11 -6.19 -11.66
N ASP A 53 -12.13 -7.51 -11.52
CA ASP A 53 -11.63 -8.22 -10.35
C ASP A 53 -10.15 -8.59 -10.52
N PHE A 54 -9.39 -8.47 -9.44
CA PHE A 54 -7.95 -8.74 -9.45
C PHE A 54 -7.44 -9.07 -8.05
N THR A 55 -6.25 -9.63 -8.00
CA THR A 55 -5.45 -9.73 -6.77
C THR A 55 -4.08 -9.13 -7.01
N ILE A 56 -3.66 -8.22 -6.13
CA ILE A 56 -2.27 -7.79 -6.00
C ILE A 56 -1.68 -8.38 -4.73
N THR A 57 -0.48 -8.94 -4.85
CA THR A 57 0.31 -9.44 -3.71
C THR A 57 1.71 -8.87 -3.78
N ALA A 58 2.23 -8.38 -2.66
CA ALA A 58 3.59 -7.88 -2.56
C ALA A 58 4.28 -8.41 -1.31
N THR A 59 5.51 -8.94 -1.48
CA THR A 59 6.43 -9.28 -0.40
C THR A 59 7.54 -8.26 -0.36
N PHE A 60 7.74 -7.61 0.77
CA PHE A 60 8.66 -6.49 0.91
C PHE A 60 9.29 -6.40 2.30
N SER A 61 10.37 -5.63 2.40
CA SER A 61 11.05 -5.23 3.62
C SER A 61 11.35 -3.73 3.57
N GLY A 62 11.62 -3.11 4.72
CA GLY A 62 11.93 -1.68 4.76
C GLY A 62 12.70 -1.26 5.99
N GLU A 63 13.42 -0.16 5.87
CA GLU A 63 14.17 0.49 6.93
C GLU A 63 13.30 1.57 7.62
N TYR A 64 12.16 1.13 8.16
CA TYR A 64 11.17 2.02 8.81
C TYR A 64 11.77 2.64 10.07
N ALA A 65 11.69 3.95 10.22
CA ALA A 65 12.31 4.67 11.32
C ALA A 65 11.40 5.70 12.01
N ALA A 66 10.65 6.47 11.22
CA ALA A 66 9.82 7.54 11.73
C ALA A 66 8.37 7.11 11.92
N GLN A 67 7.65 7.85 12.76
CA GLN A 67 6.21 7.69 12.94
C GLN A 67 5.50 7.78 11.58
N TYR A 68 4.60 6.83 11.34
CA TYR A 68 3.81 6.68 10.10
C TYR A 68 4.61 6.33 8.84
N ASP A 69 5.91 6.03 8.88
CA ASP A 69 6.57 5.42 7.73
C ASP A 69 5.82 4.16 7.32
N HIS A 70 5.41 4.06 6.06
CA HIS A 70 4.60 2.94 5.59
C HIS A 70 4.90 2.52 4.16
N ALA A 71 4.75 1.22 3.91
CA ALA A 71 4.87 0.62 2.59
C ALA A 71 3.91 -0.58 2.43
N GLY A 72 3.61 -0.91 1.18
CA GLY A 72 2.74 -2.03 0.84
C GLY A 72 2.13 -1.90 -0.54
N VAL A 73 0.82 -2.09 -0.65
CA VAL A 73 0.04 -1.99 -1.88
C VAL A 73 -0.99 -0.86 -1.81
N GLY A 74 -1.29 -0.27 -2.96
CA GLY A 74 -2.29 0.79 -3.10
C GLY A 74 -3.26 0.49 -4.24
N LEU A 75 -4.53 0.81 -4.02
CA LEU A 75 -5.62 0.78 -4.99
C LEU A 75 -6.26 2.16 -5.01
N LEU A 76 -6.20 2.87 -6.13
CA LEU A 76 -6.65 4.25 -6.21
C LEU A 76 -7.55 4.45 -7.43
N ILE A 77 -8.82 4.84 -7.20
CA ILE A 77 -9.76 5.26 -8.22
C ILE A 77 -9.54 6.74 -8.53
N ASP A 78 -9.55 7.56 -7.50
CA ASP A 78 -9.35 9.01 -7.53
C ASP A 78 -8.77 9.51 -6.19
N ASP A 79 -8.62 10.80 -6.01
CA ASP A 79 -8.08 11.45 -4.82
C ASP A 79 -8.98 11.33 -3.57
N GLU A 80 -10.25 10.92 -3.74
CA GLU A 80 -11.21 10.71 -2.64
C GLU A 80 -11.52 9.24 -2.36
N THR A 81 -11.12 8.32 -3.26
CA THR A 81 -11.52 6.90 -3.19
C THR A 81 -10.32 6.00 -3.43
N TRP A 82 -9.73 5.51 -2.35
CA TRP A 82 -8.56 4.65 -2.41
C TRP A 82 -8.40 3.76 -1.18
N ILE A 83 -7.60 2.72 -1.30
CA ILE A 83 -7.16 1.84 -0.21
C ILE A 83 -5.65 1.74 -0.26
N LYS A 84 -4.97 1.93 0.88
CA LYS A 84 -3.59 1.54 1.09
C LYS A 84 -3.51 0.45 2.15
N ALA A 85 -2.65 -0.54 1.95
CA ALA A 85 -2.49 -1.66 2.88
C ALA A 85 -1.06 -2.18 2.89
N GLY A 86 -0.55 -2.52 4.06
CA GLY A 86 0.81 -3.01 4.23
C GLY A 86 1.26 -2.95 5.67
N VAL A 87 2.39 -2.31 5.93
CA VAL A 87 2.89 -2.02 7.27
C VAL A 87 3.03 -0.53 7.50
N GLU A 88 2.95 -0.12 8.76
CA GLU A 88 3.09 1.27 9.19
C GLU A 88 3.73 1.33 10.58
N VAL A 89 4.59 2.31 10.78
CA VAL A 89 5.15 2.58 12.12
C VAL A 89 4.14 3.35 12.94
N PHE A 90 3.76 2.78 14.06
CA PHE A 90 2.96 3.47 15.06
C PHE A 90 3.45 3.15 16.47
N ASP A 91 3.66 4.21 17.28
CA ASP A 91 4.22 4.13 18.63
C ASP A 91 5.53 3.30 18.70
N GLY A 92 6.44 3.56 17.73
CA GLY A 92 7.74 2.91 17.64
C GLY A 92 7.71 1.43 17.24
N LYS A 93 6.58 0.92 16.74
CA LYS A 93 6.43 -0.47 16.29
C LYS A 93 5.94 -0.51 14.86
N VAL A 94 6.50 -1.42 14.08
CA VAL A 94 5.97 -1.73 12.74
C VAL A 94 4.77 -2.67 12.91
N GLN A 95 3.61 -2.25 12.41
CA GLN A 95 2.34 -2.95 12.54
C GLN A 95 1.70 -3.16 11.18
N ALA A 96 0.86 -4.18 11.02
CA ALA A 96 0.04 -4.30 9.82
C ALA A 96 -1.00 -3.17 9.80
N SER A 97 -1.14 -2.51 8.66
CA SER A 97 -1.99 -1.32 8.50
C SER A 97 -2.86 -1.41 7.26
N THR A 98 -4.07 -0.84 7.37
CA THR A 98 -4.93 -0.55 6.21
C THR A 98 -5.61 0.78 6.42
N VAL A 99 -5.62 1.62 5.39
CA VAL A 99 -6.45 2.82 5.32
C VAL A 99 -7.42 2.68 4.16
N VAL A 100 -8.69 2.89 4.43
CA VAL A 100 -9.78 2.94 3.44
C VAL A 100 -10.28 4.38 3.38
N THR A 101 -10.19 5.00 2.22
CA THR A 101 -10.65 6.37 2.02
C THR A 101 -11.83 6.42 1.06
N ARG A 102 -12.89 7.10 1.48
CA ARG A 102 -14.06 7.49 0.70
C ARG A 102 -14.48 8.87 1.19
N GLY A 103 -13.83 9.91 0.65
CA GLY A 103 -13.92 11.26 1.16
C GLY A 103 -13.19 11.49 2.49
N PHE A 104 -13.19 10.50 3.38
CA PHE A 104 -12.50 10.51 4.68
C PHE A 104 -11.70 9.21 4.84
N SER A 105 -10.50 9.33 5.41
CA SER A 105 -9.64 8.18 5.72
C SER A 105 -10.11 7.45 6.98
N ASP A 106 -10.27 6.14 6.86
CA ASP A 106 -10.61 5.21 7.94
C ASP A 106 -9.44 4.22 8.11
N TRP A 107 -8.77 4.29 9.24
CA TRP A 107 -7.50 3.62 9.51
C TRP A 107 -7.64 2.51 10.54
N ASN A 108 -7.01 1.37 10.29
CA ASN A 108 -6.84 0.32 11.28
C ASN A 108 -5.41 -0.21 11.33
N LEU A 109 -5.01 -0.63 12.52
CA LEU A 109 -3.76 -1.31 12.81
C LEU A 109 -4.01 -2.69 13.41
N ALA A 110 -3.10 -3.61 13.16
CA ALA A 110 -3.01 -4.89 13.83
C ALA A 110 -1.57 -5.13 14.29
N VAL A 111 -1.40 -5.44 15.57
CA VAL A 111 -0.10 -5.81 16.13
C VAL A 111 0.33 -7.14 15.52
N VAL A 112 1.56 -7.18 15.03
CA VAL A 112 2.16 -8.38 14.45
C VAL A 112 3.49 -8.69 15.17
N PRO A 113 3.93 -9.96 15.21
CA PRO A 113 5.28 -10.31 15.64
C PRO A 113 6.33 -9.60 14.78
N SER A 114 7.57 -9.48 15.25
CA SER A 114 8.69 -8.97 14.46
C SER A 114 8.93 -9.86 13.23
N PHE A 115 9.25 -9.25 12.11
CA PHE A 115 9.46 -9.91 10.84
C PHE A 115 10.64 -9.27 10.08
N GLU A 116 11.26 -10.03 9.19
CA GLU A 116 12.25 -9.50 8.24
C GLU A 116 11.58 -9.06 6.93
N ARG A 117 10.56 -9.81 6.50
CA ARG A 117 9.73 -9.52 5.33
C ARG A 117 8.27 -9.60 5.69
N PHE A 118 7.46 -8.84 4.98
CA PHE A 118 6.01 -8.83 5.14
C PHE A 118 5.36 -9.07 3.79
N THR A 119 4.35 -9.94 3.76
CA THR A 119 3.56 -10.20 2.56
C THR A 119 2.15 -9.70 2.76
N ILE A 120 1.69 -8.84 1.86
CA ILE A 120 0.34 -8.27 1.83
C ILE A 120 -0.35 -8.66 0.53
N SER A 121 -1.64 -8.97 0.59
CA SER A 121 -2.48 -9.08 -0.60
C SER A 121 -3.75 -8.25 -0.47
N ALA A 122 -4.17 -7.67 -1.59
CA ALA A 122 -5.47 -7.03 -1.75
C ALA A 122 -6.19 -7.67 -2.93
N GLU A 123 -7.32 -8.33 -2.65
CA GLU A 123 -8.17 -9.00 -3.62
C GLU A 123 -9.46 -8.21 -3.79
N ARG A 124 -9.71 -7.68 -5.00
CA ARG A 124 -10.99 -7.09 -5.38
C ARG A 124 -11.90 -8.17 -5.96
N ARG A 125 -13.12 -8.26 -5.41
CA ARG A 125 -14.22 -9.09 -5.92
C ARG A 125 -15.50 -8.26 -5.89
N GLY A 126 -15.99 -7.87 -7.06
CA GLY A 126 -17.16 -7.01 -7.19
C GLY A 126 -17.00 -5.70 -6.44
N ASP A 127 -17.80 -5.49 -5.40
CA ASP A 127 -17.82 -4.28 -4.59
C ASP A 127 -16.98 -4.36 -3.31
N ALA A 128 -16.17 -5.41 -3.16
CA ALA A 128 -15.37 -5.64 -1.96
C ALA A 128 -13.89 -5.83 -2.26
N VAL A 129 -13.04 -5.27 -1.39
CA VAL A 129 -11.62 -5.59 -1.32
C VAL A 129 -11.35 -6.35 -0.02
N TRP A 130 -10.71 -7.51 -0.14
CA TRP A 130 -10.18 -8.28 0.97
C TRP A 130 -8.69 -8.04 1.08
N VAL A 131 -8.26 -7.54 2.23
CA VAL A 131 -6.85 -7.37 2.56
C VAL A 131 -6.44 -8.50 3.50
N ARG A 132 -5.36 -9.22 3.13
CA ARG A 132 -4.77 -10.29 3.94
C ARG A 132 -3.28 -10.10 4.03
N TYR A 133 -2.68 -10.64 5.09
CA TYR A 133 -1.24 -10.63 5.26
C TYR A 133 -0.68 -11.98 5.70
N GLY A 134 0.62 -12.16 5.49
CA GLY A 134 1.48 -13.22 6.01
C GLY A 134 2.82 -12.62 6.45
N LEU A 135 3.56 -13.35 7.28
CA LEU A 135 4.90 -12.96 7.72
C LEU A 135 5.95 -13.70 6.87
N GLY A 136 7.05 -13.01 6.55
CA GLY A 136 8.03 -13.55 5.62
C GLY A 136 7.43 -13.74 4.23
N ASP A 137 7.75 -14.88 3.63
CA ASP A 137 7.28 -15.30 2.30
C ASP A 137 6.02 -16.21 2.40
N GLU A 138 5.29 -16.16 3.53
CA GLU A 138 4.06 -16.95 3.71
C GLU A 138 2.94 -16.46 2.80
N VAL A 139 2.12 -17.41 2.35
CA VAL A 139 0.88 -17.06 1.64
C VAL A 139 0.00 -16.22 2.55
N PRO A 140 -0.43 -15.01 2.12
CA PRO A 140 -1.22 -14.13 2.97
C PRO A 140 -2.61 -14.71 3.25
N ALA A 141 -2.79 -15.24 4.46
CA ALA A 141 -4.02 -15.91 4.90
C ALA A 141 -4.77 -15.15 6.00
N THR A 142 -4.05 -14.37 6.82
CA THR A 142 -4.68 -13.63 7.92
C THR A 142 -5.44 -12.42 7.40
N VAL A 143 -6.74 -12.38 7.61
CA VAL A 143 -7.59 -11.25 7.20
C VAL A 143 -7.28 -10.03 8.06
N LEU A 144 -6.88 -8.94 7.43
CA LEU A 144 -6.65 -7.63 8.07
C LEU A 144 -7.88 -6.73 7.92
N ARG A 145 -8.48 -6.70 6.73
CA ARG A 145 -9.65 -5.85 6.45
C ARG A 145 -10.51 -6.46 5.33
N LYS A 146 -11.82 -6.26 5.41
CA LYS A 146 -12.73 -6.28 4.26
C LYS A 146 -13.36 -4.91 4.14
N ALA A 147 -13.27 -4.31 2.97
CA ALA A 147 -13.78 -2.97 2.73
C ALA A 147 -14.62 -2.92 1.45
N TYR A 148 -15.60 -2.01 1.42
CA TYR A 148 -16.29 -1.65 0.19
C TYR A 148 -15.32 -0.88 -0.73
N PHE A 149 -15.35 -1.23 -2.01
CA PHE A 149 -14.64 -0.53 -3.06
C PHE A 149 -15.53 -0.47 -4.30
N PRO A 150 -15.76 0.71 -4.93
CA PRO A 150 -16.74 0.86 -5.99
C PRO A 150 -16.53 -0.13 -7.14
N PRO A 151 -17.58 -0.93 -7.51
CA PRO A 151 -17.45 -1.91 -8.59
C PRO A 151 -17.42 -1.25 -9.97
N GLY A 152 -16.83 -1.93 -10.96
CA GLY A 152 -16.88 -1.52 -12.36
C GLY A 152 -16.09 -0.27 -12.73
N ILE A 153 -15.38 0.34 -11.77
CA ILE A 153 -14.53 1.51 -11.99
C ILE A 153 -13.08 1.06 -12.07
N GLU A 154 -12.32 1.63 -13.01
CA GLU A 154 -10.88 1.41 -13.12
C GLU A 154 -10.17 1.97 -11.88
N ALA A 155 -9.14 1.29 -11.45
CA ALA A 155 -8.27 1.73 -10.37
C ALA A 155 -6.81 1.60 -10.77
N LYS A 156 -5.97 2.54 -10.37
CA LYS A 156 -4.52 2.36 -10.36
C LYS A 156 -4.16 1.45 -9.21
N VAL A 157 -3.51 0.32 -9.53
CA VAL A 157 -3.17 -0.74 -8.59
C VAL A 157 -1.67 -0.98 -8.64
N GLY A 158 -1.02 -1.00 -7.49
CA GLY A 158 0.43 -1.15 -7.45
C GLY A 158 1.03 -1.20 -6.05
N ILE A 159 2.36 -1.06 -5.99
CA ILE A 159 3.10 -0.91 -4.75
C ILE A 159 3.10 0.56 -4.31
N MET A 160 3.17 0.78 -3.02
CA MET A 160 3.19 2.14 -2.46
C MET A 160 4.18 2.28 -1.31
N ALA A 161 4.68 3.51 -1.11
CA ALA A 161 5.47 3.91 0.04
C ALA A 161 5.27 5.39 0.35
N ALA A 162 5.36 5.76 1.63
CA ALA A 162 5.34 7.16 2.06
C ALA A 162 5.96 7.34 3.45
N SER A 163 6.52 8.53 3.69
CA SER A 163 7.15 8.94 4.96
C SER A 163 6.55 10.27 5.43
N PRO A 164 5.43 10.24 6.20
CA PRO A 164 4.67 11.43 6.57
C PRO A 164 5.41 12.42 7.48
N GLU A 165 6.15 11.90 8.46
CA GLU A 165 6.83 12.69 9.49
C GLU A 165 8.36 12.52 9.48
N GLY A 166 8.87 11.55 8.68
CA GLY A 166 10.29 11.23 8.60
C GLY A 166 11.05 12.00 7.51
N GLU A 167 12.35 11.78 7.49
CA GLU A 167 13.26 12.26 6.45
C GLU A 167 13.29 11.31 5.23
N GLY A 168 12.33 10.40 5.15
CA GLY A 168 12.27 9.33 4.17
C GLY A 168 12.86 8.02 4.69
N PHE A 169 12.56 6.93 4.01
CA PHE A 169 13.12 5.60 4.28
C PHE A 169 13.23 4.77 3.01
N VAL A 170 13.89 3.63 3.09
CA VAL A 170 14.07 2.71 1.97
C VAL A 170 13.21 1.47 2.16
N THR A 171 12.45 1.10 1.13
CA THR A 171 11.73 -0.17 1.07
C THR A 171 12.11 -0.93 -0.19
N GLN A 172 12.29 -2.25 -0.07
CA GLN A 172 12.57 -3.16 -1.18
C GLN A 172 11.41 -4.13 -1.35
N PHE A 173 10.88 -4.21 -2.56
CA PHE A 173 9.86 -5.17 -2.95
C PHE A 173 10.53 -6.39 -3.58
N HIS A 174 10.53 -7.52 -2.86
CA HIS A 174 11.17 -8.77 -3.28
C HIS A 174 10.35 -9.51 -4.31
N GLU A 175 9.02 -9.47 -4.15
CA GLU A 175 8.07 -10.08 -5.07
C GLU A 175 6.82 -9.19 -5.21
N VAL A 176 6.35 -9.04 -6.44
CA VAL A 176 5.06 -8.40 -6.72
C VAL A 176 4.35 -9.22 -7.78
N GLN A 177 3.14 -9.64 -7.48
CA GLN A 177 2.25 -10.37 -8.38
C GLN A 177 0.94 -9.62 -8.55
N LEU A 178 0.50 -9.44 -9.78
CA LEU A 178 -0.80 -8.87 -10.12
C LEU A 178 -1.50 -9.83 -11.07
N THR A 179 -2.68 -10.29 -10.65
CA THR A 179 -3.45 -11.31 -11.39
C THR A 179 -4.87 -10.81 -11.60
N HIS A 180 -5.31 -10.79 -12.85
CA HIS A 180 -6.73 -10.63 -13.18
C HIS A 180 -7.50 -11.88 -12.75
N LEU A 181 -8.68 -11.66 -12.21
CA LEU A 181 -9.60 -12.73 -11.81
C LEU A 181 -10.75 -12.81 -12.82
N PRO A 182 -11.26 -14.02 -13.07
CA PRO A 182 -12.39 -14.22 -13.97
C PRO A 182 -13.71 -13.68 -13.41
#